data_a843e8c55048088f9eac48abea7e9d0d
#
_entry.id   a843e8c55048088f9eac48abea7e9d0d
#
_cell.length_a   1.000
_cell.length_b   1.000
_cell.length_c   1.000
_cell.angle_alpha   90.00
_cell.angle_beta   90.00
_cell.angle_gamma   90.00
#
_symmetry.space_group_name_H-M   'P 1'
#
loop_
_entity.id
_entity.type
_entity.pdbx_description
1 polymer ?
#
loop_
_entity_poly.entity_id
_entity_poly.type
_entity_poly.pdbx_seq_one_letter_code
_entity_poly.pdbx_strand_id
1 'polypeptide(L)'
;VYKRQESKGTDYASEIILKNVRDLDKIIDWNIEKGYELFRISSSMIPWKSEYKWSQLKDLEEIKRWLHSGGTKANTHGLRLTTHPGQFNVLTSPHEHVVENCVTDLTIHGEVFDMMGLSRTPYNKINIHVGGVYGDKQSALDRFCKNFERLPDSVKTRLTVENDDKATCYSVEDLYHGVYRRIGLPIVFDYHHHRFCPGDLTEQAAVELAASTWPEGIKPCFHYSESRSEEKGDPKIKPQAHSDYVYQYIDTYGYDVDIVV
;
A
#
# COMPACT_ATOMS: atom_id res chain seq x y z
N VAL A 1 -12.10 -3.64 19.61
CA VAL A 1 -12.82 -3.73 18.33
C VAL A 1 -13.18 -5.18 18.02
N TYR A 2 -12.23 -6.13 18.14
CA TYR A 2 -12.47 -7.56 17.88
C TYR A 2 -13.61 -8.19 18.72
N LYS A 3 -13.69 -7.87 20.01
CA LYS A 3 -14.75 -8.38 20.90
C LYS A 3 -16.19 -7.97 20.49
N ARG A 4 -16.36 -6.85 19.78
CA ARG A 4 -17.69 -6.42 19.32
C ARG A 4 -18.15 -7.21 18.09
N GLN A 5 -17.24 -7.71 17.30
CA GLN A 5 -17.55 -8.49 16.10
C GLN A 5 -17.98 -9.92 16.46
N GLU A 6 -17.24 -10.61 17.33
CA GLU A 6 -17.61 -11.93 17.82
C GLU A 6 -19.04 -11.95 18.38
N SER A 7 -19.46 -10.83 18.98
CA SER A 7 -20.81 -10.70 19.55
C SER A 7 -21.91 -10.29 18.57
N LYS A 8 -21.57 -9.70 17.39
CA LYS A 8 -22.55 -9.12 16.44
C LYS A 8 -22.62 -9.83 15.08
N GLY A 9 -21.63 -10.68 14.76
CA GLY A 9 -21.62 -11.55 13.59
C GLY A 9 -21.42 -10.82 12.24
N THR A 10 -21.59 -11.59 11.16
CA THR A 10 -21.34 -11.15 9.77
C THR A 10 -22.33 -10.08 9.28
N ASP A 11 -23.57 -10.06 9.82
CA ASP A 11 -24.55 -9.03 9.45
C ASP A 11 -24.08 -7.62 9.86
N TYR A 12 -23.48 -7.51 11.04
CA TYR A 12 -22.90 -6.24 11.48
C TYR A 12 -21.67 -5.84 10.67
N ALA A 13 -20.83 -6.81 10.30
CA ALA A 13 -19.72 -6.56 9.38
C ALA A 13 -20.22 -6.04 8.03
N SER A 14 -21.28 -6.65 7.48
CA SER A 14 -21.92 -6.24 6.23
C SER A 14 -22.41 -4.79 6.27
N GLU A 15 -23.09 -4.40 7.37
CA GLU A 15 -23.58 -3.02 7.56
C GLU A 15 -22.43 -1.99 7.61
N ILE A 16 -21.34 -2.33 8.32
CA ILE A 16 -20.16 -1.43 8.38
C ILE A 16 -19.53 -1.30 7.01
N ILE A 17 -19.32 -2.41 6.29
CA ILE A 17 -18.74 -2.39 4.96
C ILE A 17 -19.60 -1.56 4.01
N LEU A 18 -20.91 -1.79 4.00
CA LEU A 18 -21.82 -1.04 3.16
C LEU A 18 -21.76 0.47 3.45
N LYS A 19 -21.68 0.85 4.73
CA LYS A 19 -21.45 2.26 5.11
C LYS A 19 -20.11 2.76 4.57
N ASN A 20 -19.03 2.01 4.77
CA ASN A 20 -17.69 2.42 4.37
C ASN A 20 -17.57 2.62 2.85
N VAL A 21 -18.17 1.72 2.02
CA VAL A 21 -18.12 1.85 0.57
C VAL A 21 -18.97 3.01 0.05
N ARG A 22 -20.09 3.33 0.71
CA ARG A 22 -20.89 4.53 0.41
C ARG A 22 -20.13 5.82 0.76
N ASP A 23 -19.43 5.81 1.89
CA ASP A 23 -18.61 6.96 2.29
C ASP A 23 -17.39 7.11 1.37
N LEU A 24 -16.77 6.00 0.92
CA LEU A 24 -15.71 6.01 -0.09
C LEU A 24 -16.18 6.65 -1.40
N ASP A 25 -17.38 6.29 -1.89
CA ASP A 25 -17.95 6.86 -3.12
C ASP A 25 -18.07 8.39 -3.02
N LYS A 26 -18.52 8.92 -1.87
CA LYS A 26 -18.57 10.37 -1.60
C LYS A 26 -17.17 11.01 -1.53
N ILE A 27 -16.20 10.31 -0.95
CA ILE A 27 -14.81 10.80 -0.88
C ILE A 27 -14.22 10.86 -2.28
N ILE A 28 -14.51 9.90 -3.14
CA ILE A 28 -14.11 9.91 -4.55
C ILE A 28 -14.72 11.11 -5.27
N ASP A 29 -16.04 11.36 -5.13
CA ASP A 29 -16.69 12.54 -5.70
C ASP A 29 -16.03 13.83 -5.24
N TRP A 30 -15.72 13.93 -3.93
CA TRP A 30 -15.05 15.11 -3.37
C TRP A 30 -13.63 15.31 -3.94
N ASN A 31 -12.85 14.24 -4.09
CA ASN A 31 -11.51 14.34 -4.68
C ASN A 31 -11.60 14.82 -6.13
N ILE A 32 -12.52 14.28 -6.91
CA ILE A 32 -12.76 14.70 -8.30
C ILE A 32 -13.18 16.18 -8.35
N GLU A 33 -14.13 16.61 -7.51
CA GLU A 33 -14.58 18.00 -7.42
C GLU A 33 -13.43 18.97 -7.07
N LYS A 34 -12.50 18.54 -6.21
CA LYS A 34 -11.33 19.34 -5.80
C LYS A 34 -10.16 19.27 -6.78
N GLY A 35 -10.25 18.45 -7.82
CA GLY A 35 -9.19 18.29 -8.83
C GLY A 35 -7.99 17.49 -8.33
N TYR A 36 -8.16 16.66 -7.31
CA TYR A 36 -7.11 15.71 -6.91
C TYR A 36 -7.02 14.56 -7.92
N GLU A 37 -5.80 14.18 -8.26
CA GLU A 37 -5.53 13.14 -9.25
C GLU A 37 -5.10 11.81 -8.60
N LEU A 38 -4.89 11.79 -7.29
CA LEU A 38 -4.43 10.62 -6.54
C LEU A 38 -5.13 10.55 -5.18
N PHE A 39 -5.64 9.35 -4.84
CA PHE A 39 -6.20 9.08 -3.51
C PHE A 39 -5.81 7.69 -3.01
N ARG A 40 -5.36 7.62 -1.76
CA ARG A 40 -5.02 6.36 -1.08
C ARG A 40 -6.20 5.87 -0.25
N ILE A 41 -6.83 4.77 -0.71
CA ILE A 41 -7.93 4.12 0.00
C ILE A 41 -7.41 3.49 1.30
N SER A 42 -8.17 3.67 2.39
CA SER A 42 -7.85 3.07 3.68
C SER A 42 -7.83 1.55 3.61
N SER A 43 -6.76 0.95 4.15
CA SER A 43 -6.63 -0.51 4.27
C SER A 43 -7.66 -1.14 5.22
N SER A 44 -8.30 -0.34 6.08
CA SER A 44 -9.32 -0.81 7.05
C SER A 44 -10.76 -0.71 6.50
N MET A 45 -10.93 -0.40 5.21
CA MET A 45 -12.26 -0.22 4.60
C MET A 45 -13.14 -1.48 4.74
N ILE A 46 -12.53 -2.66 4.62
CA ILE A 46 -13.19 -3.96 4.80
C ILE A 46 -12.71 -4.57 6.12
N PRO A 47 -13.41 -4.32 7.24
CA PRO A 47 -12.97 -4.81 8.54
C PRO A 47 -13.14 -6.34 8.65
N TRP A 48 -12.21 -7.00 9.34
CA TRP A 48 -12.26 -8.43 9.72
C TRP A 48 -12.47 -9.42 8.57
N LYS A 49 -12.10 -9.05 7.37
CA LYS A 49 -12.40 -9.84 6.18
C LYS A 49 -11.80 -11.26 6.22
N SER A 50 -10.73 -11.49 6.98
CA SER A 50 -10.15 -12.81 7.22
C SER A 50 -11.09 -13.77 7.99
N GLU A 51 -12.10 -13.25 8.68
CA GLU A 51 -12.99 -14.01 9.56
C GLU A 51 -14.27 -14.52 8.85
N TYR A 52 -14.54 -14.10 7.61
CA TYR A 52 -15.72 -14.48 6.85
C TYR A 52 -15.46 -14.49 5.34
N LYS A 53 -16.34 -15.14 4.59
CA LYS A 53 -16.34 -15.10 3.13
C LYS A 53 -17.28 -14.01 2.62
N TRP A 54 -17.01 -13.46 1.44
CA TRP A 54 -17.90 -12.48 0.79
C TRP A 54 -19.36 -12.95 0.71
N SER A 55 -19.56 -14.23 0.39
CA SER A 55 -20.90 -14.84 0.27
C SER A 55 -21.72 -14.85 1.57
N GLN A 56 -21.10 -14.57 2.72
CA GLN A 56 -21.78 -14.50 4.01
C GLN A 56 -22.29 -13.09 4.33
N LEU A 57 -21.93 -12.09 3.53
CA LEU A 57 -22.41 -10.72 3.72
C LEU A 57 -23.81 -10.56 3.11
N LYS A 58 -24.77 -10.15 3.92
CA LYS A 58 -26.16 -9.94 3.46
C LYS A 58 -26.30 -8.84 2.41
N ASP A 59 -25.44 -7.83 2.43
CA ASP A 59 -25.49 -6.66 1.56
C ASP A 59 -24.47 -6.75 0.40
N LEU A 60 -23.93 -7.96 0.09
CA LEU A 60 -22.83 -8.15 -0.86
C LEU A 60 -23.08 -7.49 -2.22
N GLU A 61 -24.24 -7.67 -2.82
CA GLU A 61 -24.52 -7.12 -4.14
C GLU A 61 -24.61 -5.59 -4.14
N GLU A 62 -25.05 -5.00 -3.03
CA GLU A 62 -25.04 -3.55 -2.87
C GLU A 62 -23.63 -3.01 -2.64
N ILE A 63 -22.82 -3.71 -1.85
CA ILE A 63 -21.40 -3.40 -1.64
C ILE A 63 -20.66 -3.39 -2.98
N LYS A 64 -20.83 -4.44 -3.81
CA LYS A 64 -20.24 -4.51 -5.15
C LYS A 64 -20.65 -3.34 -6.04
N ARG A 65 -21.94 -2.96 -6.02
CA ARG A 65 -22.43 -1.82 -6.82
C ARG A 65 -21.76 -0.51 -6.43
N TRP A 66 -21.59 -0.24 -5.13
CA TRP A 66 -20.92 0.97 -4.65
C TRP A 66 -19.43 0.97 -4.96
N LEU A 67 -18.75 -0.17 -4.80
CA LEU A 67 -17.34 -0.32 -5.19
C LEU A 67 -17.17 -0.05 -6.70
N HIS A 68 -18.01 -0.67 -7.53
CA HIS A 68 -17.96 -0.48 -8.98
C HIS A 68 -18.27 0.97 -9.38
N SER A 69 -19.24 1.61 -8.74
CA SER A 69 -19.55 3.04 -8.94
C SER A 69 -18.32 3.91 -8.68
N GLY A 70 -17.69 3.75 -7.51
CA GLY A 70 -16.50 4.53 -7.16
C GLY A 70 -15.33 4.30 -8.12
N GLY A 71 -15.07 3.06 -8.50
CA GLY A 71 -14.02 2.74 -9.47
C GLY A 71 -14.29 3.29 -10.86
N THR A 72 -15.55 3.23 -11.33
CA THR A 72 -15.95 3.82 -12.61
C THR A 72 -15.76 5.34 -12.62
N LYS A 73 -16.16 6.04 -11.55
CA LYS A 73 -15.93 7.49 -11.40
C LYS A 73 -14.44 7.82 -11.45
N ALA A 74 -13.64 7.08 -10.67
CA ALA A 74 -12.19 7.30 -10.63
C ALA A 74 -11.55 7.11 -12.02
N ASN A 75 -11.88 6.02 -12.71
CA ASN A 75 -11.37 5.77 -14.06
C ASN A 75 -11.81 6.84 -15.06
N THR A 76 -13.07 7.29 -14.99
CA THR A 76 -13.62 8.33 -15.92
C THR A 76 -12.95 9.67 -15.74
N HIS A 77 -12.57 10.02 -14.52
CA HIS A 77 -11.99 11.32 -14.19
C HIS A 77 -10.47 11.31 -14.01
N GLY A 78 -9.81 10.18 -14.26
CA GLY A 78 -8.36 10.05 -14.13
C GLY A 78 -7.86 10.09 -12.67
N LEU A 79 -8.73 9.83 -11.68
CA LEU A 79 -8.33 9.75 -10.29
C LEU A 79 -7.64 8.41 -10.02
N ARG A 80 -6.35 8.46 -9.76
CA ARG A 80 -5.55 7.29 -9.41
C ARG A 80 -5.89 6.81 -8.01
N LEU A 81 -6.36 5.56 -7.88
CA LEU A 81 -6.65 4.94 -6.59
C LEU A 81 -5.57 3.94 -6.22
N THR A 82 -5.07 4.03 -4.98
CA THR A 82 -4.04 3.16 -4.42
C THR A 82 -4.45 2.66 -3.04
N THR A 83 -3.74 1.67 -2.50
CA THR A 83 -3.90 1.26 -1.10
C THR A 83 -2.55 0.85 -0.50
N HIS A 84 -2.46 0.94 0.82
CA HIS A 84 -1.29 0.52 1.59
C HIS A 84 -1.76 -0.39 2.73
N PRO A 85 -1.77 -1.72 2.53
CA PRO A 85 -2.06 -2.69 3.57
C PRO A 85 -1.20 -2.48 4.80
N GLY A 86 -1.75 -2.85 5.97
CA GLY A 86 -1.07 -2.63 7.24
C GLY A 86 0.26 -3.38 7.38
N GLN A 87 1.08 -2.93 8.32
CA GLN A 87 2.44 -3.45 8.60
C GLN A 87 2.51 -4.95 8.98
N PHE A 88 1.37 -5.61 9.15
CA PHE A 88 1.30 -7.04 9.47
C PHE A 88 1.41 -7.94 8.22
N ASN A 89 1.44 -7.35 7.03
CA ASN A 89 1.64 -8.06 5.77
C ASN A 89 3.12 -8.37 5.57
N VAL A 90 3.58 -9.49 6.14
CA VAL A 90 5.00 -9.87 6.23
C VAL A 90 5.25 -11.17 5.47
N LEU A 91 5.48 -11.07 4.15
CA LEU A 91 5.83 -12.23 3.31
C LEU A 91 7.22 -12.81 3.62
N THR A 92 8.06 -12.08 4.35
CA THR A 92 9.38 -12.55 4.80
C THR A 92 9.33 -13.50 6.01
N SER A 93 8.16 -13.67 6.61
CA SER A 93 8.03 -14.43 7.86
C SER A 93 8.50 -15.88 7.69
N PRO A 94 9.28 -16.44 8.64
CA PRO A 94 9.57 -17.85 8.68
C PRO A 94 8.40 -18.69 9.20
N HIS A 95 7.33 -18.06 9.70
CA HIS A 95 6.15 -18.73 10.28
C HIS A 95 5.04 -18.83 9.24
N GLU A 96 4.66 -20.06 8.88
CA GLU A 96 3.69 -20.34 7.82
C GLU A 96 2.34 -19.63 8.05
N HIS A 97 1.78 -19.69 9.26
CA HIS A 97 0.50 -19.06 9.58
C HIS A 97 0.51 -17.52 9.38
N VAL A 98 1.68 -16.87 9.57
CA VAL A 98 1.82 -15.42 9.30
C VAL A 98 1.77 -15.15 7.81
N VAL A 99 2.42 -15.98 7.00
CA VAL A 99 2.39 -15.88 5.54
C VAL A 99 0.99 -16.14 5.01
N GLU A 100 0.29 -17.15 5.50
CA GLU A 100 -1.10 -17.45 5.14
C GLU A 100 -2.03 -16.25 5.41
N ASN A 101 -1.92 -15.65 6.59
CA ASN A 101 -2.68 -14.45 6.94
C ASN A 101 -2.36 -13.28 6.01
N CYS A 102 -1.08 -13.09 5.69
CA CYS A 102 -0.64 -12.06 4.76
C CYS A 102 -1.22 -12.28 3.34
N VAL A 103 -1.14 -13.51 2.82
CA VAL A 103 -1.74 -13.86 1.52
C VAL A 103 -3.24 -13.60 1.53
N THR A 104 -3.94 -13.96 2.61
CA THR A 104 -5.37 -13.73 2.77
C THR A 104 -5.69 -12.23 2.74
N ASP A 105 -5.00 -11.42 3.55
CA ASP A 105 -5.24 -9.98 3.64
C ASP A 105 -4.96 -9.29 2.28
N LEU A 106 -3.84 -9.58 1.64
CA LEU A 106 -3.51 -9.02 0.34
C LEU A 106 -4.52 -9.44 -0.75
N THR A 107 -4.99 -10.69 -0.72
CA THR A 107 -6.02 -11.18 -1.64
C THR A 107 -7.28 -10.32 -1.56
N ILE A 108 -7.71 -9.96 -0.36
CA ILE A 108 -8.87 -9.10 -0.13
C ILE A 108 -8.70 -7.73 -0.81
N HIS A 109 -7.52 -7.12 -0.69
CA HIS A 109 -7.24 -5.85 -1.36
C HIS A 109 -7.31 -5.98 -2.89
N GLY A 110 -6.78 -7.07 -3.44
CA GLY A 110 -6.89 -7.39 -4.87
C GLY A 110 -8.33 -7.57 -5.32
N GLU A 111 -9.14 -8.32 -4.56
CA GLU A 111 -10.57 -8.55 -4.83
C GLU A 111 -11.38 -7.25 -4.78
N VAL A 112 -11.11 -6.36 -3.82
CA VAL A 112 -11.76 -5.04 -3.73
C VAL A 112 -11.46 -4.22 -4.98
N PHE A 113 -10.20 -4.16 -5.41
CA PHE A 113 -9.80 -3.42 -6.61
C PHE A 113 -10.41 -4.01 -7.88
N ASP A 114 -10.56 -5.34 -7.95
CA ASP A 114 -11.28 -6.01 -9.05
C ASP A 114 -12.77 -5.66 -9.04
N MET A 115 -13.45 -5.64 -7.87
CA MET A 115 -14.84 -5.23 -7.76
C MET A 115 -15.04 -3.75 -8.14
N MET A 116 -14.03 -2.91 -7.94
CA MET A 116 -14.01 -1.51 -8.39
C MET A 116 -13.78 -1.39 -9.90
N GLY A 117 -13.34 -2.45 -10.60
CA GLY A 117 -12.97 -2.39 -12.02
C GLY A 117 -11.69 -1.60 -12.28
N LEU A 118 -10.78 -1.56 -11.31
CA LEU A 118 -9.49 -0.89 -11.44
C LEU A 118 -8.50 -1.75 -12.23
N SER A 119 -7.54 -1.12 -12.91
CA SER A 119 -6.55 -1.82 -13.71
C SER A 119 -5.71 -2.80 -12.88
N ARG A 120 -5.36 -3.93 -13.47
CA ARG A 120 -4.42 -4.90 -12.88
C ARG A 120 -2.97 -4.54 -13.22
N THR A 121 -2.57 -3.32 -12.88
CA THR A 121 -1.22 -2.79 -13.08
C THR A 121 -0.78 -1.99 -11.85
N PRO A 122 0.51 -1.67 -11.69
CA PRO A 122 0.99 -0.82 -10.60
C PRO A 122 0.44 0.61 -10.62
N TYR A 123 -0.32 1.01 -11.65
CA TYR A 123 -1.07 2.26 -11.61
C TYR A 123 -2.03 2.28 -10.42
N ASN A 124 -2.77 1.20 -10.20
CA ASN A 124 -3.60 1.02 -9.01
C ASN A 124 -2.85 0.13 -8.00
N LYS A 125 -1.75 0.66 -7.43
CA LYS A 125 -0.84 -0.10 -6.59
C LYS A 125 -1.45 -0.57 -5.27
N ILE A 126 -1.07 -1.78 -4.89
CA ILE A 126 -1.14 -2.31 -3.53
C ILE A 126 0.28 -2.25 -3.00
N ASN A 127 0.58 -1.31 -2.11
CA ASN A 127 1.94 -1.06 -1.64
C ASN A 127 2.19 -1.71 -0.29
N ILE A 128 3.31 -2.40 -0.11
CA ILE A 128 3.70 -3.00 1.17
C ILE A 128 5.19 -2.78 1.44
N HIS A 129 5.56 -2.85 2.72
CA HIS A 129 6.95 -3.09 3.11
C HIS A 129 7.29 -4.58 2.96
N VAL A 130 8.54 -4.89 2.68
CA VAL A 130 8.99 -6.28 2.57
C VAL A 130 8.85 -7.02 3.90
N GLY A 131 9.08 -6.32 5.01
CA GLY A 131 8.88 -6.83 6.37
C GLY A 131 10.20 -7.09 7.11
N GLY A 132 10.16 -7.95 8.12
CA GLY A 132 11.31 -8.19 8.99
C GLY A 132 12.44 -8.98 8.35
N VAL A 133 13.68 -8.72 8.78
CA VAL A 133 14.90 -9.43 8.31
C VAL A 133 15.11 -10.77 9.02
N TYR A 134 14.55 -10.97 10.19
CA TYR A 134 14.66 -12.22 10.97
C TYR A 134 16.11 -12.74 11.15
N GLY A 135 17.05 -11.81 11.38
CA GLY A 135 18.45 -12.12 11.60
C GLY A 135 19.30 -12.33 10.35
N ASP A 136 18.67 -12.54 9.19
CA ASP A 136 19.33 -12.73 7.90
C ASP A 136 18.51 -12.09 6.78
N LYS A 137 18.99 -10.93 6.29
CA LYS A 137 18.33 -10.13 5.25
C LYS A 137 18.17 -10.92 3.95
N GLN A 138 19.18 -11.67 3.52
CA GLN A 138 19.12 -12.42 2.27
C GLN A 138 18.10 -13.55 2.34
N SER A 139 18.12 -14.36 3.40
CA SER A 139 17.11 -15.41 3.60
C SER A 139 15.69 -14.85 3.71
N ALA A 140 15.51 -13.65 4.25
CA ALA A 140 14.21 -12.98 4.32
C ALA A 140 13.73 -12.58 2.92
N LEU A 141 14.59 -12.01 2.08
CA LEU A 141 14.30 -11.69 0.67
C LEU A 141 13.98 -12.95 -0.14
N ASP A 142 14.67 -14.08 0.13
CA ASP A 142 14.37 -15.35 -0.53
C ASP A 142 12.97 -15.85 -0.17
N ARG A 143 12.59 -15.75 1.11
CA ARG A 143 11.22 -16.07 1.55
C ARG A 143 10.18 -15.13 0.92
N PHE A 144 10.47 -13.84 0.85
CA PHE A 144 9.58 -12.87 0.19
C PHE A 144 9.29 -13.27 -1.25
N CYS A 145 10.33 -13.47 -2.06
CA CYS A 145 10.18 -13.85 -3.45
C CYS A 145 9.44 -15.20 -3.62
N LYS A 146 9.75 -16.20 -2.77
CA LYS A 146 9.04 -17.48 -2.77
C LYS A 146 7.56 -17.34 -2.42
N ASN A 147 7.25 -16.54 -1.38
CA ASN A 147 5.86 -16.38 -0.91
C ASN A 147 5.04 -15.46 -1.81
N PHE A 148 5.68 -14.55 -2.57
CA PHE A 148 5.03 -13.77 -3.63
C PHE A 148 4.31 -14.68 -4.64
N GLU A 149 4.86 -15.84 -4.97
CA GLU A 149 4.25 -16.77 -5.91
C GLU A 149 2.89 -17.33 -5.45
N ARG A 150 2.60 -17.24 -4.16
CA ARG A 150 1.33 -17.68 -3.55
C ARG A 150 0.19 -16.65 -3.71
N LEU A 151 0.52 -15.42 -4.10
CA LEU A 151 -0.46 -14.35 -4.27
C LEU A 151 -1.26 -14.56 -5.57
N PRO A 152 -2.55 -14.20 -5.59
CA PRO A 152 -3.33 -14.22 -6.83
C PRO A 152 -2.89 -13.11 -7.79
N ASP A 153 -3.21 -13.26 -9.07
CA ASP A 153 -2.89 -12.26 -10.11
C ASP A 153 -3.48 -10.88 -9.82
N SER A 154 -4.64 -10.82 -9.17
CA SER A 154 -5.25 -9.56 -8.73
C SER A 154 -4.37 -8.74 -7.78
N VAL A 155 -3.43 -9.40 -7.11
CA VAL A 155 -2.43 -8.78 -6.23
C VAL A 155 -1.09 -8.66 -6.94
N LYS A 156 -0.56 -9.77 -7.49
CA LYS A 156 0.78 -9.80 -8.13
C LYS A 156 0.99 -8.66 -9.12
N THR A 157 -0.01 -8.40 -9.95
CA THR A 157 0.06 -7.37 -11.01
C THR A 157 -0.01 -5.93 -10.49
N ARG A 158 -0.45 -5.73 -9.25
CA ARG A 158 -0.59 -4.41 -8.61
C ARG A 158 0.41 -4.17 -7.50
N LEU A 159 1.09 -5.24 -7.04
CA LEU A 159 1.96 -5.15 -5.86
C LEU A 159 3.17 -4.28 -6.15
N THR A 160 3.50 -3.45 -5.16
CA THR A 160 4.73 -2.66 -5.11
C THR A 160 5.36 -2.79 -3.74
N VAL A 161 6.65 -2.55 -3.65
CA VAL A 161 7.40 -2.59 -2.39
C VAL A 161 8.01 -1.22 -2.09
N GLU A 162 8.08 -0.88 -0.81
CA GLU A 162 8.56 0.42 -0.33
C GLU A 162 9.81 0.24 0.53
N ASN A 163 10.77 1.17 0.44
CA ASN A 163 11.93 1.20 1.32
C ASN A 163 11.52 1.50 2.77
N ASP A 164 12.32 1.01 3.72
CA ASP A 164 12.02 1.05 5.15
C ASP A 164 12.66 2.25 5.86
N ASP A 165 12.15 2.58 7.06
CA ASP A 165 12.62 3.62 7.98
C ASP A 165 13.65 3.14 9.01
N LYS A 166 14.18 1.92 8.86
CA LYS A 166 15.13 1.31 9.78
C LYS A 166 16.38 0.86 9.04
N ALA A 167 17.54 1.31 9.48
CA ALA A 167 18.84 0.96 8.88
C ALA A 167 19.12 -0.55 8.79
N THR A 168 18.47 -1.36 9.63
CA THR A 168 18.58 -2.82 9.59
C THR A 168 17.64 -3.49 8.58
N CYS A 169 16.67 -2.74 8.02
CA CYS A 169 15.70 -3.23 7.04
C CYS A 169 16.17 -2.97 5.60
N TYR A 170 15.31 -2.60 4.70
CA TYR A 170 15.58 -2.61 3.27
C TYR A 170 15.63 -1.20 2.68
N SER A 171 16.83 -0.82 2.20
CA SER A 171 17.04 0.37 1.37
C SER A 171 16.47 0.15 -0.04
N VAL A 172 16.42 1.21 -0.85
CA VAL A 172 16.05 1.10 -2.28
C VAL A 172 16.98 0.13 -3.01
N GLU A 173 18.29 0.17 -2.72
CA GLU A 173 19.27 -0.73 -3.32
C GLU A 173 19.03 -2.20 -2.94
N ASP A 174 18.73 -2.48 -1.66
CA ASP A 174 18.34 -3.82 -1.20
C ASP A 174 17.11 -4.33 -1.96
N LEU A 175 16.09 -3.48 -2.13
CA LEU A 175 14.86 -3.81 -2.86
C LEU A 175 15.12 -4.03 -4.35
N TYR A 176 15.99 -3.22 -4.95
CA TYR A 176 16.34 -3.37 -6.36
C TYR A 176 16.98 -4.72 -6.62
N HIS A 177 18.02 -5.09 -5.86
CA HIS A 177 18.73 -6.35 -6.03
C HIS A 177 17.96 -7.55 -5.51
N GLY A 178 17.30 -7.41 -4.36
CA GLY A 178 16.65 -8.51 -3.66
C GLY A 178 15.22 -8.82 -4.14
N VAL A 179 14.53 -7.85 -4.73
CA VAL A 179 13.13 -7.99 -5.14
C VAL A 179 12.93 -7.69 -6.63
N TYR A 180 13.21 -6.45 -7.08
CA TYR A 180 12.93 -6.07 -8.46
C TYR A 180 13.66 -6.95 -9.48
N ARG A 181 14.99 -7.13 -9.33
CA ARG A 181 15.78 -7.96 -10.25
C ARG A 181 15.36 -9.43 -10.27
N ARG A 182 14.61 -9.89 -9.29
CA ARG A 182 14.20 -11.30 -9.14
C ARG A 182 12.77 -11.55 -9.59
N ILE A 183 11.84 -10.66 -9.26
CA ILE A 183 10.40 -10.86 -9.50
C ILE A 183 9.71 -9.65 -10.13
N GLY A 184 10.45 -8.58 -10.48
CA GLY A 184 9.95 -7.46 -11.26
C GLY A 184 9.00 -6.51 -10.54
N LEU A 185 8.93 -6.53 -9.19
CA LEU A 185 8.06 -5.62 -8.46
C LEU A 185 8.61 -4.19 -8.47
N PRO A 186 7.80 -3.17 -8.85
CA PRO A 186 8.21 -1.78 -8.80
C PRO A 186 8.46 -1.31 -7.36
N ILE A 187 9.41 -0.40 -7.21
CA ILE A 187 9.79 0.19 -5.94
C ILE A 187 9.09 1.53 -5.78
N VAL A 188 8.38 1.69 -4.66
CA VAL A 188 7.86 2.98 -4.17
C VAL A 188 8.97 3.61 -3.35
N PHE A 189 9.43 4.78 -3.76
CA PHE A 189 10.37 5.54 -2.98
C PHE A 189 9.63 6.33 -1.91
N ASP A 190 9.99 6.12 -0.64
CA ASP A 190 9.58 6.98 0.47
C ASP A 190 10.76 7.84 0.89
N TYR A 191 10.63 9.17 0.72
CA TYR A 191 11.66 10.16 1.03
C TYR A 191 12.03 10.19 2.51
N HIS A 192 11.02 10.10 3.38
CA HIS A 192 11.24 10.14 4.82
C HIS A 192 11.96 8.89 5.31
N HIS A 193 11.57 7.72 4.80
CA HIS A 193 12.22 6.45 5.12
C HIS A 193 13.67 6.42 4.65
N HIS A 194 13.95 6.95 3.47
CA HIS A 194 15.30 7.01 2.92
C HIS A 194 16.28 7.75 3.86
N ARG A 195 15.83 8.78 4.59
CA ARG A 195 16.66 9.49 5.58
C ARG A 195 17.22 8.58 6.68
N PHE A 196 16.54 7.46 6.98
CA PHE A 196 16.90 6.52 8.05
C PHE A 196 17.49 5.21 7.53
N CYS A 197 17.23 4.87 6.29
CA CYS A 197 17.73 3.66 5.63
C CYS A 197 18.20 3.96 4.19
N PRO A 198 19.22 4.85 4.01
CA PRO A 198 19.65 5.27 2.66
C PRO A 198 20.40 4.16 1.90
N GLY A 199 20.96 3.17 2.59
CA GLY A 199 21.97 2.30 2.00
C GLY A 199 23.20 3.13 1.59
N ASP A 200 23.77 2.84 0.42
CA ASP A 200 24.92 3.56 -0.13
C ASP A 200 24.51 4.62 -1.19
N LEU A 201 23.18 4.90 -1.34
CA LEU A 201 22.67 5.80 -2.35
C LEU A 201 22.38 7.20 -1.80
N THR A 202 22.69 8.23 -2.60
CA THR A 202 22.13 9.57 -2.39
C THR A 202 20.62 9.54 -2.66
N GLU A 203 19.87 10.53 -2.16
CA GLU A 203 18.43 10.64 -2.40
C GLU A 203 18.12 10.66 -3.91
N GLN A 204 18.85 11.47 -4.68
CA GLN A 204 18.70 11.50 -6.13
C GLN A 204 18.90 10.11 -6.77
N ALA A 205 20.00 9.43 -6.46
CA ALA A 205 20.28 8.11 -7.01
C ALA A 205 19.22 7.08 -6.62
N ALA A 206 18.67 7.18 -5.42
CA ALA A 206 17.59 6.32 -4.95
C ALA A 206 16.27 6.59 -5.68
N VAL A 207 15.92 7.88 -5.92
CA VAL A 207 14.76 8.27 -6.75
C VAL A 207 14.90 7.74 -8.17
N GLU A 208 16.06 7.95 -8.81
CA GLU A 208 16.36 7.46 -10.16
C GLU A 208 16.24 5.94 -10.25
N LEU A 209 16.82 5.22 -9.28
CA LEU A 209 16.78 3.77 -9.24
C LEU A 209 15.36 3.25 -9.05
N ALA A 210 14.60 3.82 -8.11
CA ALA A 210 13.21 3.44 -7.86
C ALA A 210 12.33 3.74 -9.09
N ALA A 211 12.45 4.91 -9.70
CA ALA A 211 11.70 5.28 -10.90
C ALA A 211 11.97 4.31 -12.07
N SER A 212 13.21 3.86 -12.24
CA SER A 212 13.59 2.92 -13.30
C SER A 212 12.92 1.54 -13.18
N THR A 213 12.35 1.20 -12.02
CA THR A 213 11.67 -0.09 -11.79
C THR A 213 10.22 -0.11 -12.25
N TRP A 214 9.65 1.04 -12.58
CA TRP A 214 8.25 1.13 -12.99
C TRP A 214 8.08 0.76 -14.47
N PRO A 215 7.00 0.05 -14.81
CA PRO A 215 6.73 -0.31 -16.20
C PRO A 215 6.56 0.92 -17.09
N GLU A 216 7.01 0.79 -18.34
CA GLU A 216 6.82 1.83 -19.35
C GLU A 216 5.34 2.24 -19.47
N GLY A 217 5.08 3.53 -19.54
CA GLY A 217 3.73 4.10 -19.62
C GLY A 217 2.97 4.17 -18.28
N ILE A 218 3.56 3.71 -17.18
CA ILE A 218 2.97 3.85 -15.84
C ILE A 218 3.80 4.84 -15.03
N LYS A 219 3.21 5.99 -14.72
CA LYS A 219 3.83 7.01 -13.88
C LYS A 219 4.16 6.42 -12.51
N PRO A 220 5.40 6.54 -12.01
CA PRO A 220 5.76 6.14 -10.65
C PRO A 220 4.89 6.85 -9.61
N CYS A 221 4.65 6.19 -8.49
CA CYS A 221 3.89 6.78 -7.38
C CYS A 221 4.64 6.55 -6.09
N PHE A 222 5.22 7.62 -5.57
CA PHE A 222 6.09 7.65 -4.42
C PHE A 222 5.37 8.13 -3.16
N HIS A 223 6.06 8.12 -2.02
CA HIS A 223 5.57 8.63 -0.75
C HIS A 223 6.48 9.73 -0.23
N TYR A 224 5.87 10.76 0.35
CA TYR A 224 6.59 11.82 1.04
C TYR A 224 5.92 12.14 2.37
N SER A 225 6.73 12.34 3.37
CA SER A 225 6.32 12.92 4.64
C SER A 225 7.52 13.59 5.30
N GLU A 226 7.23 14.39 6.32
CA GLU A 226 8.25 15.05 7.12
C GLU A 226 8.26 14.52 8.55
N SER A 227 9.29 14.85 9.31
CA SER A 227 9.40 14.38 10.70
C SER A 227 8.52 15.20 11.63
N ARG A 228 7.62 14.52 12.35
CA ARG A 228 6.82 15.15 13.41
C ARG A 228 7.68 15.68 14.54
N SER A 229 8.83 15.07 14.83
CA SER A 229 9.74 15.55 15.87
C SER A 229 10.38 16.89 15.48
N GLU A 230 10.70 17.08 14.20
CA GLU A 230 11.20 18.35 13.66
C GLU A 230 10.08 19.40 13.63
N GLU A 231 8.89 19.05 13.17
CA GLU A 231 7.69 19.91 13.18
C GLU A 231 7.40 20.47 14.57
N LYS A 232 7.40 19.60 15.59
CA LYS A 232 7.06 19.99 16.98
C LYS A 232 8.24 20.52 17.78
N GLY A 233 9.49 20.34 17.30
CA GLY A 233 10.70 20.62 18.06
C GLY A 233 10.80 19.78 19.35
N ASP A 234 10.17 18.61 19.40
CA ASP A 234 10.11 17.74 20.56
C ASP A 234 11.01 16.50 20.39
N PRO A 235 12.16 16.43 21.07
CA PRO A 235 13.09 15.31 20.97
C PRO A 235 12.55 14.00 21.58
N LYS A 236 11.42 14.01 22.28
CA LYS A 236 10.77 12.82 22.78
C LYS A 236 9.98 12.08 21.69
N ILE A 237 9.64 12.77 20.62
CA ILE A 237 9.00 12.15 19.44
C ILE A 237 10.10 11.48 18.62
N LYS A 238 9.87 10.23 18.21
CA LYS A 238 10.84 9.53 17.35
C LYS A 238 11.01 10.28 16.02
N PRO A 239 12.24 10.44 15.51
CA PRO A 239 12.48 11.12 14.23
C PRO A 239 11.70 10.51 13.04
N GLN A 240 11.45 9.19 13.08
CA GLN A 240 10.67 8.47 12.07
C GLN A 240 9.16 8.72 12.13
N ALA A 241 8.66 9.41 13.18
CA ALA A 241 7.23 9.72 13.25
C ALA A 241 6.84 10.73 12.17
N HIS A 242 5.83 10.38 11.39
CA HIS A 242 5.35 11.22 10.29
C HIS A 242 4.63 12.46 10.80
N SER A 243 4.92 13.61 10.20
CA SER A 243 4.15 14.85 10.35
C SER A 243 2.81 14.74 9.64
N ASP A 244 1.83 15.52 10.09
CA ASP A 244 0.55 15.68 9.40
C ASP A 244 0.60 16.80 8.33
N TYR A 245 1.77 17.42 8.14
CA TYR A 245 1.96 18.56 7.24
C TYR A 245 3.23 18.41 6.40
N VAL A 246 3.23 19.08 5.25
CA VAL A 246 4.37 19.22 4.35
C VAL A 246 4.78 20.68 4.32
N TYR A 247 6.04 20.97 4.60
CA TYR A 247 6.59 22.33 4.68
C TYR A 247 7.66 22.62 3.63
N GLN A 248 8.24 21.56 3.04
CA GLN A 248 9.34 21.68 2.11
C GLN A 248 8.92 21.38 0.69
N TYR A 249 9.67 21.92 -0.26
CA TYR A 249 9.54 21.53 -1.66
C TYR A 249 10.04 20.10 -1.84
N ILE A 250 9.27 19.30 -2.57
CA ILE A 250 9.63 17.91 -2.89
C ILE A 250 10.41 17.91 -4.19
N ASP A 251 11.71 17.56 -4.14
CA ASP A 251 12.51 17.43 -5.35
C ASP A 251 12.28 16.06 -5.98
N THR A 252 11.73 16.06 -7.17
CA THR A 252 11.54 14.83 -7.96
C THR A 252 12.72 14.54 -8.90
N TYR A 253 13.77 15.37 -8.85
CA TYR A 253 14.95 15.25 -9.71
C TYR A 253 14.63 15.19 -11.20
N GLY A 254 13.55 15.88 -11.60
CA GLY A 254 13.09 15.94 -12.99
C GLY A 254 12.22 14.76 -13.44
N TYR A 255 11.92 13.82 -12.57
CA TYR A 255 10.99 12.72 -12.88
C TYR A 255 9.54 13.17 -12.74
N ASP A 256 8.70 12.77 -13.69
CA ASP A 256 7.24 12.92 -13.60
C ASP A 256 6.68 11.78 -12.73
N VAL A 257 6.37 12.09 -11.47
CA VAL A 257 5.90 11.12 -10.48
C VAL A 257 4.67 11.63 -9.75
N ASP A 258 3.78 10.73 -9.36
CA ASP A 258 2.73 11.03 -8.40
C ASP A 258 3.28 10.84 -6.97
N ILE A 259 2.85 11.69 -6.03
CA ILE A 259 3.31 11.62 -4.64
C ILE A 259 2.11 11.55 -3.69
N VAL A 260 2.10 10.50 -2.85
CA VAL A 260 1.21 10.42 -1.68
C VAL A 260 1.89 11.14 -0.52
N VAL A 261 1.22 12.11 0.06
CA VAL A 261 1.67 12.85 1.26
C VAL A 261 0.82 12.48 2.47
#